data_e37fff606f4fd89041ed44afc8ffb193
#
_entry.id   e37fff606f4fd89041ed44afc8ffb193
#
_cell.length_a   1.000
_cell.length_b   1.000
_cell.length_c   1.000
_cell.angle_alpha   90.00
_cell.angle_beta   90.00
_cell.angle_gamma   90.00
#
_symmetry.space_group_name_H-M   'P 1'
#
loop_
_entity.id
_entity.type
_entity.pdbx_description
1 polymer ?
#
loop_
_entity_poly.entity_id
_entity_poly.type
_entity_poly.pdbx_seq_one_letter_code
_entity_poly.pdbx_strand_id
1 'polypeptide(L)'
;KAVLFDLDNTLIDFMKVKRSSVDAAINAMLAAGVKVKKKKAEKILYSLYKEYGIEHQQIFQKFLRKATGKLNHKALAEGIVAYRKKQAGILEPYSDVIPTLIKLKQQGLKLAIVSDAPRLKAWIRLVEMRLQNFFDAVVCHEDTGKYKHTGLPFKKALRLLKLKTENCVMVGDWPERDIVGAKKLGIRT
;
A
#
# COMPACT_ATOMS: atom_id res chain seq x y z
N LYS A 1 25.65 -5.05 3.75
CA LYS A 1 24.47 -5.91 3.81
C LYS A 1 23.22 -5.06 3.82
N ALA A 2 22.07 -5.61 3.40
CA ALA A 2 20.80 -4.87 3.41
C ALA A 2 19.60 -5.76 3.79
N VAL A 3 18.54 -5.08 4.30
CA VAL A 3 17.21 -5.65 4.43
C VAL A 3 16.28 -4.93 3.44
N LEU A 4 15.60 -5.72 2.61
CA LEU A 4 14.57 -5.27 1.69
C LEU A 4 13.22 -5.54 2.35
N PHE A 5 12.36 -4.54 2.44
CA PHE A 5 11.03 -4.67 3.01
C PHE A 5 9.95 -4.46 1.95
N ASP A 6 8.92 -5.26 2.00
CA ASP A 6 7.64 -4.83 1.51
C ASP A 6 7.05 -3.74 2.41
N LEU A 7 6.06 -3.01 1.94
CA LEU A 7 5.43 -1.92 2.68
C LEU A 7 4.08 -2.33 3.27
N ASP A 8 3.14 -2.71 2.41
CA ASP A 8 1.74 -2.91 2.76
C ASP A 8 1.52 -4.29 3.39
N ASN A 9 0.94 -4.34 4.59
CA ASN A 9 0.79 -5.50 5.47
C ASN A 9 2.12 -6.10 5.99
N THR A 10 3.24 -5.43 5.73
CA THR A 10 4.56 -5.77 6.29
C THR A 10 5.02 -4.74 7.32
N LEU A 11 4.99 -3.46 6.98
CA LEU A 11 5.29 -2.37 7.91
C LEU A 11 4.05 -1.70 8.48
N ILE A 12 2.91 -1.86 7.82
CA ILE A 12 1.60 -1.33 8.22
C ILE A 12 0.51 -2.39 8.02
N ASP A 13 -0.58 -2.32 8.77
CA ASP A 13 -1.81 -3.03 8.47
C ASP A 13 -2.63 -2.26 7.43
N PHE A 14 -2.14 -2.34 6.16
CA PHE A 14 -2.78 -1.66 5.04
C PHE A 14 -4.25 -2.05 4.87
N MET A 15 -4.57 -3.33 5.04
CA MET A 15 -5.94 -3.79 4.85
C MET A 15 -6.90 -3.28 5.93
N LYS A 16 -6.45 -3.16 7.18
CA LYS A 16 -7.23 -2.53 8.25
C LYS A 16 -7.49 -1.05 7.97
N VAL A 17 -6.43 -0.30 7.60
CA VAL A 17 -6.53 1.10 7.20
C VAL A 17 -7.50 1.26 6.04
N LYS A 18 -7.38 0.43 5.01
CA LYS A 18 -8.23 0.46 3.81
C LYS A 18 -9.70 0.20 4.16
N ARG A 19 -9.99 -0.87 4.89
CA ARG A 19 -11.36 -1.24 5.29
C ARG A 19 -12.01 -0.14 6.12
N SER A 20 -11.32 0.38 7.12
CA SER A 20 -11.84 1.45 7.99
C SER A 20 -12.11 2.74 7.23
N SER A 21 -11.22 3.11 6.29
CA SER A 21 -11.39 4.32 5.47
C SER A 21 -12.54 4.17 4.46
N VAL A 22 -12.70 2.98 3.88
CA VAL A 22 -13.82 2.65 2.98
C VAL A 22 -15.15 2.70 3.74
N ASP A 23 -15.22 2.16 4.96
CA ASP A 23 -16.42 2.20 5.79
C ASP A 23 -16.83 3.65 6.10
N ALA A 24 -15.87 4.49 6.47
CA ALA A 24 -16.10 5.92 6.70
C ALA A 24 -16.64 6.62 5.44
N ALA A 25 -16.06 6.32 4.26
CA ALA A 25 -16.55 6.88 2.99
C ALA A 25 -17.97 6.45 2.65
N ILE A 26 -18.30 5.16 2.83
CA ILE A 26 -19.66 4.65 2.59
C ILE A 26 -20.64 5.35 3.52
N ASN A 27 -20.36 5.41 4.83
CA ASN A 27 -21.23 6.05 5.80
C ASN A 27 -21.48 7.54 5.46
N ALA A 28 -20.44 8.28 5.06
CA ALA A 28 -20.57 9.68 4.65
C ALA A 28 -21.43 9.84 3.36
N MET A 29 -21.23 8.98 2.37
CA MET A 29 -22.04 9.01 1.15
C MET A 29 -23.51 8.67 1.42
N LEU A 30 -23.79 7.72 2.31
CA LEU A 30 -25.16 7.38 2.72
C LEU A 30 -25.81 8.55 3.46
N ALA A 31 -25.11 9.18 4.40
CA ALA A 31 -25.56 10.37 5.11
C ALA A 31 -25.81 11.56 4.15
N ALA A 32 -25.04 11.68 3.07
CA ALA A 32 -25.25 12.66 2.00
C ALA A 32 -26.42 12.33 1.05
N GLY A 33 -27.23 11.32 1.36
CA GLY A 33 -28.47 10.98 0.67
C GLY A 33 -28.36 9.91 -0.44
N VAL A 34 -27.28 9.14 -0.46
CA VAL A 34 -27.17 7.96 -1.36
C VAL A 34 -28.11 6.86 -0.86
N LYS A 35 -29.19 6.61 -1.60
CA LYS A 35 -30.25 5.65 -1.23
C LYS A 35 -29.85 4.20 -1.60
N VAL A 36 -28.98 3.61 -0.78
CA VAL A 36 -28.61 2.19 -0.87
C VAL A 36 -28.34 1.63 0.52
N LYS A 37 -28.72 0.38 0.77
CA LYS A 37 -28.41 -0.28 2.08
C LYS A 37 -26.90 -0.45 2.22
N LYS A 38 -26.33 -0.19 3.42
CA LYS A 38 -24.89 -0.25 3.70
C LYS A 38 -24.25 -1.55 3.22
N LYS A 39 -24.79 -2.73 3.55
CA LYS A 39 -24.29 -4.04 3.09
C LYS A 39 -24.24 -4.16 1.54
N LYS A 40 -25.21 -3.55 0.85
CA LYS A 40 -25.20 -3.53 -0.63
C LYS A 40 -24.13 -2.58 -1.16
N ALA A 41 -23.95 -1.42 -0.52
CA ALA A 41 -22.89 -0.46 -0.86
C ALA A 41 -21.49 -1.10 -0.72
N GLU A 42 -21.24 -1.80 0.38
CA GLU A 42 -20.00 -2.54 0.61
C GLU A 42 -19.75 -3.58 -0.48
N LYS A 43 -20.75 -4.45 -0.77
CA LYS A 43 -20.62 -5.46 -1.84
C LYS A 43 -20.26 -4.84 -3.20
N ILE A 44 -20.94 -3.74 -3.57
CA ILE A 44 -20.68 -3.04 -4.84
C ILE A 44 -19.25 -2.50 -4.84
N LEU A 45 -18.84 -1.82 -3.77
CA LEU A 45 -17.54 -1.18 -3.72
C LEU A 45 -16.40 -2.21 -3.71
N TYR A 46 -16.50 -3.30 -2.95
CA TYR A 46 -15.50 -4.35 -2.95
C TYR A 46 -15.46 -5.13 -4.27
N SER A 47 -16.62 -5.31 -4.97
CA SER A 47 -16.59 -5.87 -6.32
C SER A 47 -15.82 -5.00 -7.31
N LEU A 48 -15.96 -3.67 -7.18
CA LEU A 48 -15.19 -2.73 -8.00
C LEU A 48 -13.70 -2.75 -7.68
N TYR A 49 -13.31 -2.87 -6.41
CA TYR A 49 -11.90 -3.06 -6.05
C TYR A 49 -11.31 -4.35 -6.63
N LYS A 50 -12.09 -5.43 -6.66
CA LYS A 50 -11.66 -6.68 -7.29
C LYS A 50 -11.46 -6.54 -8.81
N GLU A 51 -12.33 -5.76 -9.46
CA GLU A 51 -12.31 -5.54 -10.92
C GLU A 51 -11.22 -4.54 -11.35
N TYR A 52 -11.10 -3.42 -10.65
CA TYR A 52 -10.23 -2.29 -11.05
C TYR A 52 -8.94 -2.16 -10.24
N GLY A 53 -8.75 -2.97 -9.22
CA GLY A 53 -7.62 -2.89 -8.29
C GLY A 53 -7.88 -2.01 -7.08
N ILE A 54 -7.23 -2.37 -5.96
CA ILE A 54 -7.45 -1.75 -4.64
C ILE A 54 -7.00 -0.28 -4.56
N GLU A 55 -6.13 0.15 -5.47
CA GLU A 55 -5.60 1.52 -5.55
C GLU A 55 -6.27 2.38 -6.65
N HIS A 56 -7.37 1.89 -7.25
CA HIS A 56 -8.04 2.61 -8.33
C HIS A 56 -8.54 3.99 -7.89
N GLN A 57 -8.12 5.06 -8.60
CA GLN A 57 -8.33 6.46 -8.21
C GLN A 57 -9.79 6.91 -8.28
N GLN A 58 -10.58 6.36 -9.21
CA GLN A 58 -11.97 6.77 -9.44
C GLN A 58 -12.99 5.76 -8.90
N ILE A 59 -12.65 5.03 -7.85
CA ILE A 59 -13.49 3.94 -7.36
C ILE A 59 -14.83 4.44 -6.81
N PHE A 60 -14.85 5.59 -6.11
CA PHE A 60 -16.08 6.17 -5.57
C PHE A 60 -16.99 6.74 -6.64
N GLN A 61 -16.44 7.29 -7.74
CA GLN A 61 -17.22 7.71 -8.91
C GLN A 61 -17.90 6.50 -9.55
N LYS A 62 -17.15 5.40 -9.76
CA LYS A 62 -17.70 4.13 -10.29
C LYS A 62 -18.76 3.56 -9.36
N PHE A 63 -18.50 3.59 -8.05
CA PHE A 63 -19.46 3.15 -7.05
C PHE A 63 -20.78 3.93 -7.13
N LEU A 64 -20.74 5.26 -7.12
CA LEU A 64 -21.94 6.09 -7.17
C LEU A 64 -22.76 5.82 -8.45
N ARG A 65 -22.11 5.77 -9.61
CA ARG A 65 -22.79 5.44 -10.88
C ARG A 65 -23.43 4.05 -10.83
N LYS A 66 -22.72 3.03 -10.34
CA LYS A 66 -23.23 1.66 -10.24
C LYS A 66 -24.35 1.52 -9.22
N ALA A 67 -24.28 2.25 -8.10
CA ALA A 67 -25.25 2.17 -7.01
C ALA A 67 -26.54 2.98 -7.26
N THR A 68 -26.45 4.12 -7.99
CA THR A 68 -27.55 5.08 -8.12
C THR A 68 -27.87 5.49 -9.55
N GLY A 69 -27.14 5.00 -10.53
CA GLY A 69 -27.28 5.38 -11.96
C GLY A 69 -26.65 6.74 -12.32
N LYS A 70 -26.27 7.57 -11.34
CA LYS A 70 -25.74 8.92 -11.56
C LYS A 70 -24.61 9.28 -10.62
N LEU A 71 -23.83 10.31 -10.98
CA LEU A 71 -22.77 10.84 -10.16
C LEU A 71 -23.29 12.04 -9.34
N ASN A 72 -23.40 11.85 -8.02
CA ASN A 72 -23.69 12.93 -7.09
C ASN A 72 -22.39 13.48 -6.54
N HIS A 73 -22.00 14.70 -6.96
CA HIS A 73 -20.73 15.31 -6.57
C HIS A 73 -20.66 15.66 -5.08
N LYS A 74 -21.78 16.05 -4.44
CA LYS A 74 -21.81 16.29 -2.98
C LYS A 74 -21.49 14.99 -2.24
N ALA A 75 -22.19 13.91 -2.54
CA ALA A 75 -21.95 12.61 -1.92
C ALA A 75 -20.53 12.09 -2.20
N LEU A 76 -20.01 12.30 -3.42
CA LEU A 76 -18.62 11.96 -3.76
C LEU A 76 -17.62 12.72 -2.88
N ALA A 77 -17.81 14.03 -2.75
CA ALA A 77 -16.92 14.88 -1.92
C ALA A 77 -16.95 14.46 -0.45
N GLU A 78 -18.14 14.24 0.12
CA GLU A 78 -18.30 13.74 1.50
C GLU A 78 -17.58 12.39 1.69
N GLY A 79 -17.75 11.46 0.77
CA GLY A 79 -17.05 10.18 0.82
C GLY A 79 -15.53 10.30 0.74
N ILE A 80 -15.01 11.12 -0.17
CA ILE A 80 -13.56 11.34 -0.32
C ILE A 80 -12.97 12.00 0.95
N VAL A 81 -13.63 13.01 1.49
CA VAL A 81 -13.19 13.71 2.71
C VAL A 81 -13.18 12.76 3.89
N ALA A 82 -14.26 11.99 4.09
CA ALA A 82 -14.34 11.01 5.17
C ALA A 82 -13.27 9.92 5.06
N TYR A 83 -13.04 9.41 3.84
CA TYR A 83 -11.98 8.44 3.56
C TYR A 83 -10.61 8.98 3.98
N ARG A 84 -10.25 10.19 3.50
CA ARG A 84 -8.94 10.82 3.77
C ARG A 84 -8.73 11.09 5.25
N LYS A 85 -9.72 11.67 5.93
CA LYS A 85 -9.66 11.93 7.38
C LYS A 85 -9.45 10.65 8.18
N LYS A 86 -10.22 9.59 7.85
CA LYS A 86 -10.07 8.31 8.52
C LYS A 86 -8.72 7.69 8.27
N GLN A 87 -8.26 7.68 7.01
CA GLN A 87 -6.95 7.16 6.64
C GLN A 87 -5.82 7.85 7.41
N ALA A 88 -5.76 9.18 7.38
CA ALA A 88 -4.72 9.94 8.07
C ALA A 88 -4.71 9.71 9.59
N GLY A 89 -5.88 9.49 10.20
CA GLY A 89 -6.00 9.26 11.64
C GLY A 89 -5.67 7.85 12.12
N ILE A 90 -5.42 6.88 11.22
CA ILE A 90 -5.13 5.49 11.58
C ILE A 90 -3.97 4.87 10.81
N LEU A 91 -3.31 5.65 9.95
CA LEU A 91 -2.14 5.18 9.20
C LEU A 91 -0.90 5.25 10.10
N GLU A 92 -0.61 4.16 10.77
CA GLU A 92 0.51 4.01 11.67
C GLU A 92 1.27 2.72 11.34
N PRO A 93 2.61 2.69 11.49
CA PRO A 93 3.37 1.46 11.38
C PRO A 93 3.03 0.51 12.54
N TYR A 94 3.29 -0.78 12.38
CA TYR A 94 3.26 -1.69 13.52
C TYR A 94 4.23 -1.21 14.61
N SER A 95 3.90 -1.47 15.87
CA SER A 95 4.62 -0.92 17.04
C SER A 95 6.10 -1.26 17.10
N ASP A 96 6.51 -2.37 16.52
CA ASP A 96 7.88 -2.86 16.48
C ASP A 96 8.69 -2.38 15.25
N VAL A 97 8.06 -1.73 14.28
CA VAL A 97 8.71 -1.28 13.03
C VAL A 97 9.80 -0.26 13.32
N ILE A 98 9.47 0.87 13.97
CA ILE A 98 10.44 1.94 14.20
C ILE A 98 11.63 1.46 15.04
N PRO A 99 11.44 0.77 16.19
CA PRO A 99 12.56 0.20 16.95
C PRO A 99 13.43 -0.75 16.13
N THR A 100 12.81 -1.58 15.28
CA THR A 100 13.52 -2.52 14.40
C THR A 100 14.36 -1.78 13.36
N LEU A 101 13.80 -0.79 12.66
CA LEU A 101 14.52 -0.02 11.66
C LEU A 101 15.71 0.73 12.27
N ILE A 102 15.53 1.33 13.45
CA ILE A 102 16.63 1.98 14.21
C ILE A 102 17.76 0.97 14.49
N LYS A 103 17.41 -0.19 15.06
CA LYS A 103 18.39 -1.23 15.39
C LYS A 103 19.17 -1.73 14.16
N LEU A 104 18.48 -1.93 13.04
CA LEU A 104 19.11 -2.34 11.78
C LEU A 104 20.07 -1.27 11.24
N LYS A 105 19.67 0.01 11.30
CA LYS A 105 20.54 1.13 10.89
C LYS A 105 21.76 1.25 11.81
N GLN A 106 21.62 1.07 13.11
CA GLN A 106 22.74 1.06 14.06
C GLN A 106 23.75 -0.08 13.78
N GLN A 107 23.29 -1.19 13.21
CA GLN A 107 24.14 -2.28 12.74
C GLN A 107 24.82 -1.99 11.39
N GLY A 108 24.67 -0.81 10.83
CA GLY A 108 25.26 -0.42 9.54
C GLY A 108 24.59 -1.06 8.33
N LEU A 109 23.37 -1.60 8.48
CA LEU A 109 22.64 -2.21 7.36
C LEU A 109 21.97 -1.13 6.51
N LYS A 110 22.01 -1.31 5.19
CA LYS A 110 21.18 -0.55 4.28
C LYS A 110 19.75 -1.11 4.30
N LEU A 111 18.77 -0.21 4.17
CA LEU A 111 17.35 -0.58 4.16
C LEU A 111 16.71 -0.12 2.85
N ALA A 112 15.86 -0.95 2.27
CA ALA A 112 15.09 -0.54 1.09
C ALA A 112 13.65 -1.02 1.15
N ILE A 113 12.77 -0.23 0.53
CA ILE A 113 11.40 -0.65 0.22
C ILE A 113 11.38 -1.23 -1.19
N VAL A 114 10.69 -2.37 -1.35
CA VAL A 114 10.31 -2.94 -2.65
C VAL A 114 8.83 -3.23 -2.62
N SER A 115 8.03 -2.36 -3.21
CA SER A 115 6.56 -2.41 -3.15
C SER A 115 5.93 -2.47 -4.54
N ASP A 116 4.82 -3.19 -4.66
CA ASP A 116 3.97 -3.20 -5.86
C ASP A 116 2.98 -2.03 -5.89
N ALA A 117 2.97 -1.18 -4.87
CA ALA A 117 2.11 0.01 -4.80
C ALA A 117 2.55 1.08 -5.82
N PRO A 118 1.61 1.94 -6.27
CA PRO A 118 1.96 3.14 -7.02
C PRO A 118 2.92 4.03 -6.22
N ARG A 119 3.95 4.56 -6.91
CA ARG A 119 5.05 5.32 -6.28
C ARG A 119 4.57 6.44 -5.36
N LEU A 120 3.68 7.29 -5.84
CA LEU A 120 3.17 8.38 -5.02
C LEU A 120 2.43 7.88 -3.77
N LYS A 121 1.71 6.77 -3.87
CA LYS A 121 1.00 6.16 -2.74
C LYS A 121 1.95 5.58 -1.71
N ALA A 122 3.00 4.90 -2.14
CA ALA A 122 4.04 4.39 -1.25
C ALA A 122 4.74 5.54 -0.50
N TRP A 123 5.13 6.61 -1.21
CA TRP A 123 5.76 7.77 -0.59
C TRP A 123 4.83 8.50 0.39
N ILE A 124 3.54 8.69 0.06
CA ILE A 124 2.57 9.28 0.99
C ILE A 124 2.54 8.48 2.30
N ARG A 125 2.45 7.14 2.22
CA ARG A 125 2.47 6.28 3.43
C ARG A 125 3.76 6.44 4.22
N LEU A 126 4.91 6.40 3.57
CA LEU A 126 6.20 6.56 4.25
C LEU A 126 6.32 7.92 4.96
N VAL A 127 5.86 9.00 4.33
CA VAL A 127 5.89 10.35 4.92
C VAL A 127 4.90 10.47 6.08
N GLU A 128 3.67 10.01 5.93
CA GLU A 128 2.67 10.03 7.00
C GLU A 128 3.11 9.24 8.24
N MET A 129 3.80 8.11 8.03
CA MET A 129 4.37 7.29 9.11
C MET A 129 5.73 7.78 9.62
N ARG A 130 6.30 8.85 9.05
CA ARG A 130 7.63 9.38 9.35
C ARG A 130 8.77 8.35 9.13
N LEU A 131 8.59 7.45 8.17
CA LEU A 131 9.56 6.40 7.83
C LEU A 131 10.45 6.74 6.63
N GLN A 132 10.19 7.85 5.92
CA GLN A 132 10.85 8.21 4.66
C GLN A 132 12.37 8.31 4.74
N ASN A 133 12.92 8.62 5.91
CA ASN A 133 14.36 8.81 6.10
C ASN A 133 15.12 7.54 6.52
N PHE A 134 14.42 6.43 6.75
CA PHE A 134 15.07 5.18 7.12
C PHE A 134 15.66 4.43 5.92
N PHE A 135 15.12 4.66 4.71
CA PHE A 135 15.39 3.83 3.55
C PHE A 135 16.40 4.47 2.60
N ASP A 136 17.44 3.70 2.27
CA ASP A 136 18.49 4.07 1.31
C ASP A 136 18.00 3.92 -0.14
N ALA A 137 16.92 3.16 -0.37
CA ALA A 137 16.23 3.04 -1.66
C ALA A 137 14.75 2.72 -1.49
N VAL A 138 13.92 3.25 -2.37
CA VAL A 138 12.50 2.93 -2.48
C VAL A 138 12.20 2.57 -3.92
N VAL A 139 11.75 1.33 -4.16
CA VAL A 139 11.39 0.80 -5.47
C VAL A 139 9.91 0.49 -5.48
N CYS A 140 9.19 1.11 -6.40
CA CYS A 140 7.76 0.94 -6.59
C CYS A 140 7.44 0.35 -7.97
N HIS A 141 6.18 0.06 -8.24
CA HIS A 141 5.75 -0.55 -9.49
C HIS A 141 6.26 0.22 -10.74
N GLU A 142 6.16 1.56 -10.74
CA GLU A 142 6.56 2.39 -11.90
C GLU A 142 8.07 2.38 -12.17
N ASP A 143 8.89 1.97 -11.21
CA ASP A 143 10.35 1.92 -11.41
C ASP A 143 10.78 0.84 -12.39
N THR A 144 9.94 -0.17 -12.61
CA THR A 144 10.22 -1.30 -13.51
C THR A 144 9.06 -1.63 -14.44
N GLY A 145 7.86 -1.11 -14.19
CA GLY A 145 6.62 -1.50 -14.85
C GLY A 145 6.24 -2.98 -14.62
N LYS A 146 6.86 -3.63 -13.63
CA LYS A 146 6.67 -5.05 -13.33
C LYS A 146 6.46 -5.27 -11.84
N TYR A 147 5.67 -6.31 -11.51
CA TYR A 147 5.43 -6.75 -10.13
C TYR A 147 6.60 -7.58 -9.58
N LYS A 148 6.69 -7.65 -8.26
CA LYS A 148 7.77 -8.32 -7.50
C LYS A 148 8.02 -9.77 -7.90
N HIS A 149 6.98 -10.55 -8.24
CA HIS A 149 7.12 -11.95 -8.67
C HIS A 149 8.04 -12.16 -9.89
N THR A 150 8.28 -11.10 -10.69
CA THR A 150 9.19 -11.16 -11.84
C THR A 150 10.66 -11.09 -11.45
N GLY A 151 10.97 -10.65 -10.23
CA GLY A 151 12.33 -10.40 -9.76
C GLY A 151 12.91 -9.04 -10.18
N LEU A 152 12.32 -8.35 -11.17
CA LEU A 152 12.87 -7.08 -11.69
C LEU A 152 12.91 -5.95 -10.66
N PRO A 153 11.88 -5.75 -9.79
CA PRO A 153 11.96 -4.75 -8.73
C PRO A 153 13.12 -5.01 -7.77
N PHE A 154 13.40 -6.28 -7.42
CA PHE A 154 14.55 -6.62 -6.57
C PHE A 154 15.89 -6.33 -7.26
N LYS A 155 16.04 -6.65 -8.55
CA LYS A 155 17.24 -6.27 -9.33
C LYS A 155 17.47 -4.75 -9.32
N LYS A 156 16.41 -3.97 -9.42
CA LYS A 156 16.49 -2.50 -9.33
C LYS A 156 16.96 -2.05 -7.94
N ALA A 157 16.40 -2.61 -6.86
CA ALA A 157 16.81 -2.31 -5.49
C ALA A 157 18.28 -2.65 -5.24
N LEU A 158 18.74 -3.83 -5.64
CA LEU A 158 20.12 -4.25 -5.53
C LEU A 158 21.09 -3.28 -6.25
N ARG A 159 20.71 -2.82 -7.45
CA ARG A 159 21.49 -1.83 -8.20
C ARG A 159 21.60 -0.50 -7.46
N LEU A 160 20.48 0.01 -6.93
CA LEU A 160 20.47 1.27 -6.16
C LEU A 160 21.30 1.16 -4.90
N LEU A 161 21.24 0.04 -4.21
CA LEU A 161 22.02 -0.24 -3.00
C LEU A 161 23.50 -0.55 -3.29
N LYS A 162 23.86 -0.86 -4.54
CA LYS A 162 25.17 -1.35 -4.99
C LYS A 162 25.58 -2.62 -4.20
N LEU A 163 24.67 -3.58 -4.11
CA LEU A 163 24.85 -4.84 -3.36
C LEU A 163 24.54 -6.06 -4.26
N LYS A 164 25.14 -7.20 -3.89
CA LYS A 164 24.85 -8.51 -4.46
C LYS A 164 23.74 -9.20 -3.65
N THR A 165 23.13 -10.22 -4.24
CA THR A 165 21.96 -10.94 -3.68
C THR A 165 22.26 -11.61 -2.34
N GLU A 166 23.45 -12.22 -2.21
CA GLU A 166 23.90 -12.92 -1.00
C GLU A 166 24.04 -11.99 0.23
N ASN A 167 24.10 -10.69 0.01
CA ASN A 167 24.19 -9.68 1.05
C ASN A 167 22.83 -9.10 1.47
N CYS A 168 21.75 -9.64 0.95
CA CYS A 168 20.41 -9.12 1.17
C CYS A 168 19.46 -10.19 1.72
N VAL A 169 18.44 -9.71 2.48
CA VAL A 169 17.30 -10.50 2.89
C VAL A 169 16.03 -9.73 2.54
N MET A 170 15.00 -10.43 2.08
CA MET A 170 13.66 -9.87 1.83
C MET A 170 12.72 -10.25 2.98
N VAL A 171 11.98 -9.27 3.46
CA VAL A 171 10.90 -9.41 4.44
C VAL A 171 9.60 -8.92 3.81
N GLY A 172 8.58 -9.76 3.77
CA GLY A 172 7.28 -9.42 3.18
C GLY A 172 6.21 -10.43 3.56
N ASP A 173 4.93 -10.03 3.38
CA ASP A 173 3.76 -10.81 3.79
C ASP A 173 3.16 -11.67 2.68
N TRP A 174 3.50 -11.39 1.41
CA TRP A 174 2.88 -12.07 0.26
C TRP A 174 3.84 -13.08 -0.41
N PRO A 175 3.68 -14.39 -0.12
CA PRO A 175 4.62 -15.42 -0.59
C PRO A 175 4.87 -15.38 -2.11
N GLU A 176 3.82 -15.27 -2.94
CA GLU A 176 3.94 -15.32 -4.39
C GLU A 176 4.67 -14.10 -4.96
N ARG A 177 4.59 -12.94 -4.31
CA ARG A 177 5.21 -11.70 -4.77
C ARG A 177 6.57 -11.48 -4.13
N ASP A 178 6.62 -11.53 -2.81
CA ASP A 178 7.82 -11.18 -2.05
C ASP A 178 8.84 -12.31 -2.07
N ILE A 179 8.40 -13.51 -1.71
CA ILE A 179 9.28 -14.64 -1.50
C ILE A 179 9.72 -15.27 -2.82
N VAL A 180 8.75 -15.59 -3.70
CA VAL A 180 9.07 -16.21 -5.00
C VAL A 180 9.95 -15.29 -5.85
N GLY A 181 9.62 -14.00 -5.93
CA GLY A 181 10.42 -13.06 -6.73
C GLY A 181 11.84 -12.85 -6.21
N ALA A 182 12.03 -12.80 -4.88
CA ALA A 182 13.33 -12.68 -4.25
C ALA A 182 14.17 -13.97 -4.41
N LYS A 183 13.56 -15.14 -4.16
CA LYS A 183 14.23 -16.46 -4.30
C LYS A 183 14.70 -16.74 -5.72
N LYS A 184 13.98 -16.29 -6.76
CA LYS A 184 14.43 -16.39 -8.16
C LYS A 184 15.80 -15.74 -8.40
N LEU A 185 16.20 -14.80 -7.56
CA LEU A 185 17.49 -14.12 -7.64
C LEU A 185 18.51 -14.63 -6.63
N GLY A 186 18.17 -15.61 -5.78
CA GLY A 186 19.02 -16.08 -4.70
C GLY A 186 19.04 -15.17 -3.46
N ILE A 187 18.10 -14.24 -3.33
CA ILE A 187 17.95 -13.41 -2.12
C ILE A 187 17.31 -14.27 -1.02
N ARG A 188 17.86 -14.21 0.19
CA ARG A 188 17.26 -14.83 1.37
C ARG A 188 15.93 -14.17 1.72
N THR A 189 14.98 -14.92 2.27
CA THR A 189 13.61 -14.45 2.57
C THR A 189 13.19 -14.86 3.97
#